data_5b14847c476b38d5feffa1f8505e9b4b
#
_entry.id   5b14847c476b38d5feffa1f8505e9b4b
#
_cell.length_a   1.000
_cell.length_b   1.000
_cell.length_c   1.000
_cell.angle_alpha   90.00
_cell.angle_beta   90.00
_cell.angle_gamma   90.00
#
_symmetry.space_group_name_H-M   'P 1'
#
loop_
_entity.id
_entity.type
_entity.pdbx_description
1 polymer ?
#
loop_
_entity_poly.entity_id
_entity_poly.type
_entity_poly.pdbx_seq_one_letter_code
_entity_poly.pdbx_strand_id
1 'polypeptide(L)'
;TTVTGDAETGFTIKNSYTGGTLTGLDNITKIGGLSIGSEENPAANETLEMVSMTKLNEVTGNIHVYNNGVKFVQFDLLKAIEGDFVISSSTLTTLQIPELINVGGALNIFGMGKGAISTLVFPKVQTVKNSLSINEISTLKSISFPELIETGSINFSSLPIEFEKLSMPKLSVVNGDCFIISNYIQGDLFSTTGNVSLTNLDEMSNLATVTGLLSICYFNELSSLSNLKNLKRIGSLKLEKLISCSSPIDISDAVFSNEDSEESIIRISECKKLQKLITKDDLSNVSIYIDAWANNYVDFNFKKVKNLSYITPDKKVFTLPIEEVHGDFYFGAGMKSGIVANNLKFVDGYMHLKINMMASNLEFSKLEKIGGQFFMEGALNTPKMVHNFSNLKSICCNSNPSYAKE
;
A
#
# COMPACT_ATOMS: atom_id res chain seq x y z
N THR A 1 -31.58 9.04 28.13
CA THR A 1 -30.94 10.32 28.53
C THR A 1 -29.98 10.73 27.45
N THR A 2 -30.10 11.97 27.00
CA THR A 2 -29.22 12.54 25.98
C THR A 2 -28.25 13.51 26.67
N VAL A 3 -26.97 13.38 26.41
CA VAL A 3 -25.94 14.35 26.78
C VAL A 3 -25.56 15.08 25.51
N THR A 4 -25.85 16.36 25.44
CA THR A 4 -25.55 17.21 24.29
C THR A 4 -24.29 18.01 24.51
N GLY A 5 -23.45 18.09 23.54
CA GLY A 5 -22.21 18.87 23.41
C GLY A 5 -21.72 18.74 21.98
N ASP A 6 -20.86 19.64 21.55
CA ASP A 6 -20.12 19.44 20.30
C ASP A 6 -19.00 18.38 20.48
N ALA A 7 -18.24 18.12 19.44
CA ALA A 7 -17.15 17.13 19.46
C ALA A 7 -16.07 17.44 20.52
N GLU A 8 -15.96 18.70 20.95
CA GLU A 8 -14.99 19.15 21.96
C GLU A 8 -15.62 19.21 23.37
N THR A 9 -16.94 19.35 23.47
CA THR A 9 -17.67 19.55 24.74
C THR A 9 -18.47 18.33 25.19
N GLY A 10 -18.28 17.18 24.58
CA GLY A 10 -18.87 15.90 24.97
C GLY A 10 -18.42 15.41 26.36
N PHE A 11 -18.62 14.14 26.65
CA PHE A 11 -18.25 13.55 27.92
C PHE A 11 -16.74 13.27 27.97
N THR A 12 -16.04 13.92 28.92
CA THR A 12 -14.58 13.81 29.07
C THR A 12 -14.20 13.18 30.39
N ILE A 13 -13.33 12.14 30.34
CA ILE A 13 -12.70 11.53 31.51
C ILE A 13 -11.22 11.88 31.49
N LYS A 14 -10.82 12.72 32.43
CA LYS A 14 -9.44 13.17 32.57
C LYS A 14 -8.55 12.09 33.19
N ASN A 15 -7.26 12.22 32.95
CA ASN A 15 -6.21 11.35 33.52
C ASN A 15 -6.21 11.30 35.07
N SER A 16 -6.84 12.26 35.74
CA SER A 16 -7.00 12.25 37.19
C SER A 16 -8.12 11.34 37.74
N TYR A 17 -8.89 10.69 36.84
CA TYR A 17 -9.94 9.73 37.28
C TYR A 17 -9.28 8.44 37.75
N THR A 18 -9.63 8.00 38.96
CA THR A 18 -9.02 6.83 39.63
C THR A 18 -9.93 5.60 39.71
N GLY A 19 -11.12 5.64 39.11
CA GLY A 19 -12.03 4.52 39.08
C GLY A 19 -11.63 3.47 38.04
N GLY A 20 -11.76 2.18 38.36
CA GLY A 20 -11.45 1.09 37.44
C GLY A 20 -12.52 0.85 36.36
N THR A 21 -13.76 1.26 36.60
CA THR A 21 -14.88 1.07 35.67
C THR A 21 -15.77 2.31 35.70
N LEU A 22 -16.21 2.73 34.51
CA LEU A 22 -17.26 3.74 34.41
C LEU A 22 -18.61 3.09 34.62
N THR A 23 -19.30 3.48 35.69
CA THR A 23 -20.64 3.00 36.02
C THR A 23 -21.67 4.11 35.96
N GLY A 24 -22.95 3.74 35.80
CA GLY A 24 -24.06 4.70 35.77
C GLY A 24 -24.30 5.37 34.41
N LEU A 25 -23.57 4.98 33.37
CA LEU A 25 -23.73 5.48 31.99
C LEU A 25 -24.66 4.59 31.14
N ASP A 26 -25.18 3.50 31.70
CA ASP A 26 -25.95 2.48 30.96
C ASP A 26 -27.28 2.99 30.37
N ASN A 27 -27.79 4.14 30.81
CA ASN A 27 -29.00 4.73 30.26
C ASN A 27 -28.77 5.85 29.26
N ILE A 28 -27.52 6.13 28.91
CA ILE A 28 -27.18 7.12 27.89
C ILE A 28 -27.37 6.48 26.52
N THR A 29 -28.16 7.10 25.67
CA THR A 29 -28.46 6.64 24.31
C THR A 29 -27.82 7.49 23.23
N LYS A 30 -27.49 8.75 23.52
CA LYS A 30 -26.86 9.69 22.60
C LYS A 30 -25.93 10.64 23.35
N ILE A 31 -24.76 10.92 22.78
CA ILE A 31 -23.79 11.89 23.29
C ILE A 31 -23.21 12.74 22.16
N GLY A 32 -22.71 13.95 22.50
CA GLY A 32 -21.96 14.80 21.58
C GLY A 32 -20.61 14.21 21.22
N GLY A 33 -19.85 13.77 22.21
CA GLY A 33 -18.56 13.11 22.05
C GLY A 33 -18.13 12.39 23.32
N LEU A 34 -17.11 11.54 23.20
CA LEU A 34 -16.47 10.83 24.31
C LEU A 34 -14.95 10.97 24.20
N SER A 35 -14.33 11.56 25.22
CA SER A 35 -12.89 11.67 25.31
C SER A 35 -12.37 11.04 26.59
N ILE A 36 -11.46 10.12 26.53
CA ILE A 36 -10.85 9.43 27.67
C ILE A 36 -9.34 9.52 27.54
N GLY A 37 -8.71 10.12 28.54
CA GLY A 37 -7.27 10.31 28.57
C GLY A 37 -6.79 11.42 27.63
N SER A 38 -5.54 11.29 27.20
CA SER A 38 -4.86 12.25 26.31
C SER A 38 -3.89 11.53 25.39
N GLU A 39 -3.86 11.91 24.14
CA GLU A 39 -2.92 11.41 23.14
C GLU A 39 -1.46 11.68 23.54
N GLU A 40 -1.18 12.86 24.13
CA GLU A 40 0.16 13.24 24.55
C GLU A 40 0.70 12.37 25.70
N ASN A 41 -0.19 11.81 26.54
CA ASN A 41 0.19 10.99 27.68
C ASN A 41 -0.85 9.88 27.97
N PRO A 42 -0.95 8.85 27.14
CA PRO A 42 -1.92 7.76 27.33
C PRO A 42 -1.62 6.90 28.57
N ALA A 43 -0.41 6.96 29.13
CA ALA A 43 0.00 6.24 30.33
C ALA A 43 -0.29 7.00 31.64
N ALA A 44 -0.83 8.23 31.58
CA ALA A 44 -1.02 9.04 32.79
C ALA A 44 -2.07 8.48 33.77
N ASN A 45 -2.97 7.60 33.30
CA ASN A 45 -3.91 6.91 34.16
C ASN A 45 -4.19 5.51 33.65
N GLU A 46 -3.63 4.50 34.33
CA GLU A 46 -3.81 3.08 33.99
C GLU A 46 -4.85 2.39 34.88
N THR A 47 -5.61 3.11 35.70
CA THR A 47 -6.59 2.52 36.61
C THR A 47 -7.94 2.23 35.96
N LEU A 48 -8.30 2.98 34.91
CA LEU A 48 -9.54 2.73 34.16
C LEU A 48 -9.36 1.53 33.25
N GLU A 49 -10.03 0.43 33.57
CA GLU A 49 -9.91 -0.83 32.79
C GLU A 49 -11.09 -1.04 31.84
N MET A 50 -12.25 -0.46 32.11
CA MET A 50 -13.46 -0.73 31.33
C MET A 50 -14.21 0.54 30.95
N VAL A 51 -14.51 0.67 29.66
CA VAL A 51 -15.41 1.67 29.09
C VAL A 51 -16.60 0.96 28.50
N SER A 52 -17.78 1.09 29.16
CA SER A 52 -19.00 0.43 28.73
C SER A 52 -20.18 1.38 28.74
N MET A 53 -20.88 1.49 27.60
CA MET A 53 -22.12 2.25 27.42
C MET A 53 -23.07 1.42 26.53
N THR A 54 -23.67 0.40 27.12
CA THR A 54 -24.41 -0.66 26.38
C THR A 54 -25.65 -0.18 25.64
N LYS A 55 -26.23 0.97 26.03
CA LYS A 55 -27.39 1.58 25.35
C LYS A 55 -27.04 2.77 24.44
N LEU A 56 -25.77 3.14 24.37
CA LEU A 56 -25.33 4.18 23.47
C LEU A 56 -25.60 3.77 22.01
N ASN A 57 -26.33 4.61 21.29
CA ASN A 57 -26.76 4.33 19.91
C ASN A 57 -26.11 5.27 18.91
N GLU A 58 -25.83 6.51 19.31
CA GLU A 58 -25.32 7.56 18.42
C GLU A 58 -24.34 8.48 19.14
N VAL A 59 -23.28 8.87 18.42
CA VAL A 59 -22.31 9.90 18.82
C VAL A 59 -22.21 10.92 17.70
N THR A 60 -22.55 12.19 17.97
CA THR A 60 -22.55 13.27 16.97
C THR A 60 -21.18 13.93 16.78
N GLY A 61 -20.19 13.57 17.57
CA GLY A 61 -18.81 14.00 17.45
C GLY A 61 -17.87 12.81 17.50
N ASN A 62 -16.78 12.95 18.22
CA ASN A 62 -15.72 11.95 18.26
C ASN A 62 -15.83 10.98 19.45
N ILE A 63 -15.31 9.79 19.28
CA ILE A 63 -14.91 8.89 20.38
C ILE A 63 -13.39 8.78 20.35
N HIS A 64 -12.72 9.28 21.37
CA HIS A 64 -11.29 9.17 21.56
C HIS A 64 -10.99 8.45 22.88
N VAL A 65 -10.27 7.35 22.84
CA VAL A 65 -9.78 6.59 23.99
C VAL A 65 -8.26 6.51 23.92
N TYR A 66 -7.58 7.38 24.63
CA TYR A 66 -6.13 7.42 24.78
C TYR A 66 -5.74 7.01 26.21
N ASN A 67 -5.82 5.71 26.51
CA ASN A 67 -5.59 5.25 27.89
C ASN A 67 -5.04 3.82 27.91
N ASN A 68 -3.82 3.68 28.39
CA ASN A 68 -3.12 2.39 28.45
C ASN A 68 -3.68 1.39 29.49
N GLY A 69 -4.55 1.80 30.40
CA GLY A 69 -5.24 0.93 31.35
C GLY A 69 -6.47 0.24 30.79
N VAL A 70 -7.07 0.81 29.73
CA VAL A 70 -8.34 0.30 29.18
C VAL A 70 -8.14 -1.04 28.50
N LYS A 71 -8.77 -2.08 29.09
CA LYS A 71 -8.77 -3.47 28.60
C LYS A 71 -10.03 -3.79 27.79
N PHE A 72 -11.16 -3.15 28.13
CA PHE A 72 -12.47 -3.48 27.57
C PHE A 72 -13.17 -2.21 27.08
N VAL A 73 -13.57 -2.21 25.82
CA VAL A 73 -14.45 -1.18 25.23
C VAL A 73 -15.70 -1.87 24.69
N GLN A 74 -16.87 -1.45 25.17
CA GLN A 74 -18.15 -2.08 24.85
C GLN A 74 -19.25 -1.05 24.57
N PHE A 75 -19.75 -1.04 23.32
CA PHE A 75 -20.85 -0.21 22.85
C PHE A 75 -21.84 -1.08 22.05
N ASP A 76 -22.70 -1.86 22.76
CA ASP A 76 -23.51 -2.92 22.15
C ASP A 76 -24.52 -2.43 21.11
N LEU A 77 -25.04 -1.21 21.26
CA LEU A 77 -26.07 -0.65 20.37
C LEU A 77 -25.61 0.52 19.51
N LEU A 78 -24.33 0.86 19.55
CA LEU A 78 -23.79 2.02 18.81
C LEU A 78 -23.86 1.74 17.31
N LYS A 79 -24.61 2.60 16.58
CA LYS A 79 -24.81 2.48 15.13
C LYS A 79 -24.05 3.49 14.31
N ALA A 80 -23.84 4.68 14.84
CA ALA A 80 -23.20 5.77 14.12
C ALA A 80 -22.33 6.64 15.02
N ILE A 81 -21.20 7.04 14.45
CA ILE A 81 -20.30 8.06 14.97
C ILE A 81 -20.14 9.07 13.83
N GLU A 82 -20.55 10.33 14.04
CA GLU A 82 -20.44 11.36 12.98
C GLU A 82 -19.01 11.88 12.80
N GLY A 83 -18.20 11.82 13.87
CA GLY A 83 -16.77 12.17 13.86
C GLY A 83 -15.86 10.97 13.81
N ASP A 84 -14.71 11.10 14.46
CA ASP A 84 -13.67 10.08 14.52
C ASP A 84 -13.93 9.03 15.62
N PHE A 85 -13.52 7.82 15.36
CA PHE A 85 -13.43 6.74 16.33
C PHE A 85 -11.98 6.31 16.49
N VAL A 86 -11.36 6.71 17.60
CA VAL A 86 -9.93 6.49 17.85
C VAL A 86 -9.74 5.73 19.15
N ILE A 87 -9.01 4.63 19.10
CA ILE A 87 -8.61 3.87 20.29
C ILE A 87 -7.09 3.64 20.25
N SER A 88 -6.42 4.13 21.29
CA SER A 88 -5.03 3.82 21.60
C SER A 88 -4.93 3.32 23.03
N SER A 89 -4.70 2.03 23.19
CA SER A 89 -4.51 1.38 24.50
C SER A 89 -3.56 0.22 24.40
N SER A 90 -2.47 0.28 25.15
CA SER A 90 -1.46 -0.80 25.15
C SER A 90 -1.93 -2.12 25.79
N THR A 91 -3.07 -2.13 26.48
CA THR A 91 -3.61 -3.29 27.19
C THR A 91 -4.97 -3.78 26.69
N LEU A 92 -5.49 -3.23 25.61
CA LEU A 92 -6.81 -3.61 25.09
C LEU A 92 -6.87 -5.12 24.77
N THR A 93 -7.86 -5.78 25.31
CA THR A 93 -8.13 -7.21 25.07
C THR A 93 -9.45 -7.44 24.34
N THR A 94 -10.41 -6.52 24.49
CA THR A 94 -11.75 -6.67 23.93
C THR A 94 -12.26 -5.34 23.40
N LEU A 95 -12.68 -5.35 22.15
CA LEU A 95 -13.41 -4.27 21.49
C LEU A 95 -14.71 -4.85 20.94
N GLN A 96 -15.85 -4.43 21.54
CA GLN A 96 -17.17 -4.94 21.18
C GLN A 96 -18.07 -3.79 20.70
N ILE A 97 -18.29 -3.72 19.38
CA ILE A 97 -19.12 -2.70 18.74
C ILE A 97 -19.91 -3.35 17.59
N PRO A 98 -20.80 -4.32 17.92
CA PRO A 98 -21.40 -5.21 16.93
C PRO A 98 -22.41 -4.52 15.99
N GLU A 99 -22.95 -3.38 16.38
CA GLU A 99 -24.01 -2.68 15.63
C GLU A 99 -23.51 -1.47 14.84
N LEU A 100 -22.21 -1.11 14.91
CA LEU A 100 -21.65 0.06 14.23
C LEU A 100 -21.77 -0.08 12.70
N ILE A 101 -22.40 0.89 12.06
CA ILE A 101 -22.67 0.91 10.61
C ILE A 101 -21.81 1.96 9.92
N ASN A 102 -21.72 3.18 10.48
CA ASN A 102 -21.06 4.30 9.84
C ASN A 102 -20.12 5.04 10.79
N VAL A 103 -18.95 5.41 10.27
CA VAL A 103 -18.02 6.36 10.89
C VAL A 103 -17.85 7.53 9.94
N GLY A 104 -18.29 8.71 10.36
CA GLY A 104 -18.25 9.93 9.54
C GLY A 104 -16.86 10.57 9.45
N GLY A 105 -15.94 10.18 10.32
CA GLY A 105 -14.53 10.56 10.33
C GLY A 105 -13.61 9.37 10.08
N ALA A 106 -12.52 9.33 10.84
CA ALA A 106 -11.55 8.24 10.83
C ALA A 106 -11.92 7.12 11.83
N LEU A 107 -11.61 5.87 11.49
CA LEU A 107 -11.59 4.73 12.40
C LEU A 107 -10.14 4.30 12.61
N ASN A 108 -9.56 4.62 13.77
CA ASN A 108 -8.16 4.39 14.06
C ASN A 108 -7.98 3.54 15.33
N ILE A 109 -7.27 2.42 15.22
CA ILE A 109 -6.95 1.54 16.34
C ILE A 109 -5.46 1.26 16.30
N PHE A 110 -4.73 1.66 17.34
CA PHE A 110 -3.27 1.57 17.32
C PHE A 110 -2.63 1.49 18.73
N GLY A 111 -1.31 1.27 18.77
CA GLY A 111 -0.50 1.38 19.98
C GLY A 111 -0.66 0.24 20.98
N MET A 112 -1.05 -0.96 20.55
CA MET A 112 -1.38 -2.11 21.42
C MET A 112 -0.19 -3.05 21.61
N GLY A 113 0.93 -2.52 22.10
CA GLY A 113 2.16 -3.30 22.29
C GLY A 113 2.09 -4.41 23.37
N LYS A 114 1.14 -4.35 24.30
CA LYS A 114 0.94 -5.35 25.39
C LYS A 114 -0.49 -5.93 25.38
N GLY A 115 -1.35 -5.46 24.49
CA GLY A 115 -2.73 -5.95 24.37
C GLY A 115 -2.77 -7.39 23.89
N ALA A 116 -3.84 -8.10 24.26
CA ALA A 116 -4.08 -9.48 23.86
C ALA A 116 -5.14 -9.59 22.75
N ILE A 117 -5.47 -8.47 22.07
CA ILE A 117 -6.45 -8.50 21.00
C ILE A 117 -5.85 -9.19 19.78
N SER A 118 -6.42 -10.32 19.40
CA SER A 118 -5.95 -11.11 18.27
C SER A 118 -6.86 -11.01 17.04
N THR A 119 -8.07 -10.50 17.24
CA THR A 119 -9.07 -10.40 16.17
C THR A 119 -9.83 -9.10 16.31
N LEU A 120 -9.92 -8.34 15.23
CA LEU A 120 -10.76 -7.16 15.11
C LEU A 120 -11.89 -7.45 14.11
N VAL A 121 -13.13 -7.39 14.59
CA VAL A 121 -14.33 -7.65 13.79
C VAL A 121 -15.30 -6.48 13.91
N PHE A 122 -15.64 -5.87 12.78
CA PHE A 122 -16.65 -4.84 12.65
C PHE A 122 -17.76 -5.34 11.72
N PRO A 123 -18.72 -6.13 12.26
CA PRO A 123 -19.59 -6.98 11.45
C PRO A 123 -20.58 -6.21 10.59
N LYS A 124 -20.89 -4.96 10.91
CA LYS A 124 -21.91 -4.15 10.22
C LYS A 124 -21.37 -2.84 9.64
N VAL A 125 -20.09 -2.51 9.82
CA VAL A 125 -19.52 -1.27 9.28
C VAL A 125 -19.58 -1.29 7.75
N GLN A 126 -20.27 -0.33 7.18
CA GLN A 126 -20.46 -0.15 5.74
C GLN A 126 -19.58 0.97 5.17
N THR A 127 -19.38 2.04 5.94
CA THR A 127 -18.58 3.20 5.49
C THR A 127 -17.70 3.75 6.60
N VAL A 128 -16.47 4.12 6.21
CA VAL A 128 -15.56 4.96 7.00
C VAL A 128 -15.17 6.12 6.09
N LYS A 129 -15.63 7.33 6.40
CA LYS A 129 -15.54 8.44 5.44
C LYS A 129 -14.11 8.91 5.19
N ASN A 130 -13.28 8.96 6.23
CA ASN A 130 -11.89 9.41 6.12
C ASN A 130 -10.94 8.21 6.06
N SER A 131 -10.17 7.96 7.12
CA SER A 131 -9.21 6.86 7.15
C SER A 131 -9.66 5.68 8.00
N LEU A 132 -9.42 4.48 7.50
CA LEU A 132 -9.49 3.23 8.24
C LEU A 132 -8.05 2.78 8.54
N SER A 133 -7.61 2.95 9.79
CA SER A 133 -6.23 2.69 10.19
C SER A 133 -6.16 1.68 11.34
N ILE A 134 -5.43 0.59 11.15
CA ILE A 134 -5.16 -0.43 12.17
C ILE A 134 -3.68 -0.76 12.10
N ASN A 135 -2.93 -0.36 13.13
CA ASN A 135 -1.48 -0.51 13.13
C ASN A 135 -0.90 -0.74 14.54
N GLU A 136 0.33 -1.22 14.60
CA GLU A 136 1.07 -1.45 15.84
C GLU A 136 0.35 -2.35 16.87
N ILE A 137 -0.39 -3.38 16.41
CA ILE A 137 -1.03 -4.38 17.26
C ILE A 137 -0.27 -5.68 17.14
N SER A 138 0.64 -5.93 18.07
CA SER A 138 1.63 -7.02 17.98
C SER A 138 1.04 -8.44 18.04
N THR A 139 -0.19 -8.60 18.54
CA THR A 139 -0.90 -9.88 18.69
C THR A 139 -1.97 -10.13 17.64
N LEU A 140 -2.15 -9.20 16.70
CA LEU A 140 -3.25 -9.26 15.73
C LEU A 140 -3.06 -10.40 14.73
N LYS A 141 -4.08 -11.25 14.59
CA LYS A 141 -4.11 -12.35 13.61
C LYS A 141 -5.10 -12.10 12.49
N SER A 142 -6.17 -11.36 12.76
CA SER A 142 -7.19 -11.11 11.73
C SER A 142 -7.89 -9.77 11.87
N ILE A 143 -8.26 -9.21 10.71
CA ILE A 143 -9.11 -8.02 10.55
C ILE A 143 -10.29 -8.42 9.67
N SER A 144 -11.52 -8.06 10.10
CA SER A 144 -12.73 -8.37 9.36
C SER A 144 -13.72 -7.20 9.34
N PHE A 145 -14.07 -6.75 8.13
CA PHE A 145 -15.12 -5.78 7.83
C PHE A 145 -16.03 -6.35 6.74
N PRO A 146 -16.89 -7.33 7.05
CA PRO A 146 -17.63 -8.08 6.04
C PRO A 146 -18.65 -7.24 5.25
N GLU A 147 -19.10 -6.13 5.81
CA GLU A 147 -20.09 -5.25 5.18
C GLU A 147 -19.49 -3.95 4.62
N LEU A 148 -18.19 -3.69 4.79
CA LEU A 148 -17.54 -2.46 4.32
C LEU A 148 -17.59 -2.37 2.79
N ILE A 149 -18.15 -1.27 2.28
CA ILE A 149 -18.33 -1.00 0.86
C ILE A 149 -17.31 0.02 0.37
N GLU A 150 -17.08 1.05 1.19
CA GLU A 150 -16.27 2.21 0.82
C GLU A 150 -15.55 2.80 2.02
N THR A 151 -14.34 3.31 1.79
CA THR A 151 -13.58 4.09 2.77
C THR A 151 -12.76 5.18 2.07
N GLY A 152 -12.38 6.23 2.82
CA GLY A 152 -11.49 7.27 2.30
C GLY A 152 -10.09 6.72 2.03
N SER A 153 -9.43 6.18 3.04
CA SER A 153 -8.14 5.49 2.87
C SER A 153 -8.05 4.27 3.77
N ILE A 154 -7.09 3.38 3.48
CA ILE A 154 -6.74 2.25 4.33
C ILE A 154 -5.28 2.34 4.72
N ASN A 155 -5.01 2.20 6.02
CA ASN A 155 -3.65 2.07 6.54
C ASN A 155 -3.57 0.89 7.53
N PHE A 156 -3.25 -0.28 7.01
CA PHE A 156 -2.90 -1.46 7.80
C PHE A 156 -1.39 -1.64 7.73
N SER A 157 -0.67 -0.98 8.63
CA SER A 157 0.78 -1.02 8.69
C SER A 157 1.27 -1.70 9.97
N SER A 158 2.51 -2.12 9.97
CA SER A 158 3.11 -2.89 11.09
C SER A 158 2.30 -4.13 11.47
N LEU A 159 1.70 -4.81 10.47
CA LEU A 159 1.00 -6.07 10.70
C LEU A 159 1.99 -7.13 11.21
N PRO A 160 1.65 -7.86 12.30
CA PRO A 160 2.59 -8.79 12.92
C PRO A 160 2.79 -10.08 12.09
N ILE A 161 3.78 -10.87 12.48
CA ILE A 161 4.17 -12.11 11.81
C ILE A 161 3.01 -13.11 11.78
N GLU A 162 2.25 -13.21 12.87
CA GLU A 162 1.12 -14.11 13.00
C GLU A 162 -0.15 -13.64 12.31
N PHE A 163 -0.10 -12.52 11.56
CA PHE A 163 -1.25 -12.02 10.82
C PHE A 163 -1.63 -12.96 9.68
N GLU A 164 -2.81 -13.55 9.75
CA GLU A 164 -3.25 -14.64 8.86
C GLU A 164 -4.36 -14.24 7.90
N LYS A 165 -5.22 -13.26 8.31
CA LYS A 165 -6.46 -13.02 7.57
C LYS A 165 -6.85 -11.56 7.52
N LEU A 166 -7.13 -11.09 6.30
CA LEU A 166 -7.76 -9.80 6.02
C LEU A 166 -9.04 -10.05 5.21
N SER A 167 -10.20 -9.65 5.76
CA SER A 167 -11.51 -9.93 5.17
C SER A 167 -12.33 -8.67 4.99
N MET A 168 -12.51 -8.25 3.74
CA MET A 168 -13.34 -7.12 3.32
C MET A 168 -14.06 -7.46 1.99
N PRO A 169 -14.94 -8.48 1.99
CA PRO A 169 -15.47 -9.06 0.75
C PRO A 169 -16.37 -8.11 -0.05
N LYS A 170 -16.95 -7.08 0.57
CA LYS A 170 -17.80 -6.09 -0.11
C LYS A 170 -17.06 -4.80 -0.47
N LEU A 171 -15.82 -4.62 -0.01
CA LEU A 171 -15.07 -3.40 -0.28
C LEU A 171 -14.84 -3.25 -1.78
N SER A 172 -15.35 -2.15 -2.33
CA SER A 172 -15.24 -1.84 -3.76
C SER A 172 -14.46 -0.56 -4.05
N VAL A 173 -14.45 0.39 -3.10
CA VAL A 173 -13.85 1.72 -3.31
C VAL A 173 -12.99 2.13 -2.12
N VAL A 174 -11.78 2.55 -2.42
CA VAL A 174 -10.90 3.30 -1.53
C VAL A 174 -10.60 4.65 -2.21
N ASN A 175 -11.11 5.74 -1.63
CA ASN A 175 -11.03 7.11 -2.18
C ASN A 175 -9.70 7.82 -1.87
N GLY A 176 -8.66 7.10 -1.57
CA GLY A 176 -7.31 7.57 -1.27
C GLY A 176 -6.32 6.42 -1.37
N ASP A 177 -5.33 6.44 -0.49
CA ASP A 177 -4.31 5.40 -0.43
C ASP A 177 -4.80 4.12 0.25
N CYS A 178 -4.27 2.99 -0.18
CA CYS A 178 -4.51 1.68 0.41
C CYS A 178 -3.17 1.02 0.76
N PHE A 179 -2.79 1.07 2.03
CA PHE A 179 -1.55 0.48 2.56
C PHE A 179 -1.87 -0.82 3.31
N ILE A 180 -1.29 -1.92 2.84
CA ILE A 180 -1.31 -3.24 3.49
C ILE A 180 0.15 -3.66 3.63
N ILE A 181 0.73 -3.43 4.83
CA ILE A 181 2.17 -3.50 5.05
C ILE A 181 2.44 -4.30 6.32
N SER A 182 3.25 -5.33 6.21
CA SER A 182 3.67 -6.08 7.39
C SER A 182 4.77 -5.35 8.18
N ASN A 183 5.05 -5.85 9.39
CA ASN A 183 6.07 -5.27 10.25
C ASN A 183 7.47 -5.47 9.63
N TYR A 184 8.08 -4.35 9.20
CA TYR A 184 9.46 -4.29 8.76
C TYR A 184 10.33 -3.83 9.91
N ILE A 185 11.16 -4.70 10.45
CA ILE A 185 12.17 -4.30 11.43
C ILE A 185 13.26 -3.53 10.69
N GLN A 186 13.24 -2.21 10.85
CA GLN A 186 14.24 -1.31 10.28
C GLN A 186 15.63 -1.63 10.88
N GLY A 187 16.53 -2.11 10.04
CA GLY A 187 17.92 -2.38 10.44
C GLY A 187 18.48 -3.71 9.96
N ASP A 188 17.65 -4.64 9.52
CA ASP A 188 18.11 -5.92 8.97
C ASP A 188 17.70 -6.04 7.51
N LEU A 189 18.55 -5.53 6.62
CA LEU A 189 18.34 -5.59 5.15
C LEU A 189 18.22 -7.02 4.62
N PHE A 190 18.49 -8.02 5.45
CA PHE A 190 18.49 -9.45 5.10
C PHE A 190 17.67 -10.30 6.08
N SER A 191 16.96 -9.70 7.04
CA SER A 191 16.13 -10.48 7.97
C SER A 191 14.99 -11.15 7.21
N THR A 192 15.20 -12.42 6.93
CA THR A 192 14.17 -13.36 6.46
C THR A 192 13.36 -13.94 7.63
N THR A 193 13.54 -13.41 8.83
CA THR A 193 13.00 -13.95 10.08
C THR A 193 11.64 -13.36 10.43
N GLY A 194 10.67 -13.54 9.56
CA GLY A 194 9.29 -13.17 9.85
C GLY A 194 8.41 -13.54 8.69
N ASN A 195 8.03 -14.82 8.60
CA ASN A 195 7.02 -15.24 7.65
C ASN A 195 5.67 -14.75 8.14
N VAL A 196 5.17 -13.65 7.54
CA VAL A 196 3.80 -13.23 7.80
C VAL A 196 2.87 -14.27 7.21
N SER A 197 1.98 -14.81 8.04
CA SER A 197 1.13 -15.96 7.70
C SER A 197 0.03 -15.66 6.67
N LEU A 198 -0.13 -14.41 6.25
CA LEU A 198 -1.09 -14.02 5.21
C LEU A 198 -0.68 -14.61 3.85
N THR A 199 -1.50 -15.52 3.33
CA THR A 199 -1.21 -16.26 2.09
C THR A 199 -1.91 -15.72 0.85
N ASN A 200 -3.02 -14.99 0.99
CA ASN A 200 -3.79 -14.40 -0.10
C ASN A 200 -4.61 -13.19 0.38
N LEU A 201 -5.14 -12.43 -0.56
CA LEU A 201 -6.07 -11.32 -0.36
C LEU A 201 -7.40 -11.58 -1.07
N ASP A 202 -7.80 -12.83 -1.22
CA ASP A 202 -8.99 -13.23 -2.00
C ASP A 202 -10.29 -12.65 -1.44
N GLU A 203 -10.34 -12.41 -0.13
CA GLU A 203 -11.48 -11.74 0.52
C GLU A 203 -11.55 -10.22 0.29
N MET A 204 -10.70 -9.68 -0.60
CA MET A 204 -10.80 -8.31 -1.16
C MET A 204 -11.11 -8.34 -2.67
N SER A 205 -11.75 -9.39 -3.15
CA SER A 205 -11.97 -9.62 -4.59
C SER A 205 -12.91 -8.61 -5.26
N ASN A 206 -13.67 -7.84 -4.52
CA ASN A 206 -14.54 -6.80 -5.08
C ASN A 206 -13.88 -5.42 -5.20
N LEU A 207 -12.62 -5.26 -4.74
CA LEU A 207 -11.92 -3.99 -4.83
C LEU A 207 -11.74 -3.57 -6.30
N ALA A 208 -12.44 -2.52 -6.68
CA ALA A 208 -12.47 -2.01 -8.04
C ALA A 208 -11.76 -0.67 -8.21
N THR A 209 -11.72 0.15 -7.15
CA THR A 209 -11.14 1.50 -7.23
C THR A 209 -10.25 1.77 -6.03
N VAL A 210 -9.04 2.26 -6.31
CA VAL A 210 -8.11 2.90 -5.35
C VAL A 210 -7.64 4.19 -6.01
N THR A 211 -8.08 5.36 -5.55
CA THR A 211 -7.76 6.61 -6.24
C THR A 211 -6.32 7.09 -6.00
N GLY A 212 -5.73 6.68 -4.89
CA GLY A 212 -4.34 6.93 -4.53
C GLY A 212 -3.41 5.75 -4.82
N LEU A 213 -2.44 5.54 -3.94
CA LEU A 213 -1.45 4.46 -4.01
C LEU A 213 -1.97 3.17 -3.37
N LEU A 214 -2.05 2.09 -4.14
CA LEU A 214 -2.16 0.74 -3.60
C LEU A 214 -0.76 0.19 -3.29
N SER A 215 -0.45 -0.02 -2.02
CA SER A 215 0.85 -0.53 -1.55
C SER A 215 0.68 -1.82 -0.77
N ILE A 216 1.26 -2.92 -1.27
CA ILE A 216 1.27 -4.24 -0.62
C ILE A 216 2.73 -4.65 -0.45
N CYS A 217 3.21 -4.66 0.80
CA CYS A 217 4.64 -4.78 1.06
C CYS A 217 4.97 -5.74 2.21
N TYR A 218 6.08 -6.47 2.06
CA TYR A 218 6.72 -7.28 3.11
C TYR A 218 5.94 -8.53 3.55
N PHE A 219 5.25 -9.21 2.61
CA PHE A 219 4.55 -10.47 2.88
C PHE A 219 5.27 -11.65 2.22
N ASN A 220 5.97 -12.42 3.04
CA ASN A 220 6.78 -13.54 2.54
C ASN A 220 5.94 -14.74 2.08
N GLU A 221 4.78 -14.99 2.69
CA GLU A 221 3.91 -16.12 2.38
C GLU A 221 2.78 -15.78 1.40
N LEU A 222 2.60 -14.51 1.06
CA LEU A 222 1.58 -14.09 0.10
C LEU A 222 1.90 -14.67 -1.28
N SER A 223 1.12 -15.67 -1.69
CA SER A 223 1.39 -16.44 -2.91
C SER A 223 0.66 -15.91 -4.14
N SER A 224 -0.43 -15.19 -3.96
CA SER A 224 -1.29 -14.70 -5.04
C SER A 224 -1.86 -13.31 -4.77
N LEU A 225 -1.93 -12.53 -5.84
CA LEU A 225 -2.65 -11.25 -5.94
C LEU A 225 -3.61 -11.29 -7.15
N SER A 226 -4.21 -12.44 -7.43
CA SER A 226 -5.11 -12.63 -8.57
C SER A 226 -6.37 -11.76 -8.49
N ASN A 227 -6.75 -11.30 -7.30
CA ASN A 227 -7.85 -10.38 -7.06
C ASN A 227 -7.62 -8.99 -7.69
N LEU A 228 -6.37 -8.57 -7.92
CA LEU A 228 -6.05 -7.27 -8.54
C LEU A 228 -6.60 -7.13 -9.97
N LYS A 229 -6.92 -8.24 -10.64
CA LYS A 229 -7.58 -8.22 -11.97
C LYS A 229 -8.95 -7.52 -11.98
N ASN A 230 -9.57 -7.36 -10.82
CA ASN A 230 -10.85 -6.70 -10.69
C ASN A 230 -10.74 -5.18 -10.57
N LEU A 231 -9.52 -4.65 -10.42
CA LEU A 231 -9.28 -3.21 -10.42
C LEU A 231 -9.68 -2.59 -11.76
N LYS A 232 -10.47 -1.52 -11.67
CA LYS A 232 -10.90 -0.70 -12.83
C LYS A 232 -10.24 0.66 -12.83
N ARG A 233 -9.90 1.17 -11.64
CA ARG A 233 -9.19 2.44 -11.46
C ARG A 233 -8.16 2.32 -10.35
N ILE A 234 -6.97 2.86 -10.62
CA ILE A 234 -5.88 2.91 -9.64
C ILE A 234 -5.04 4.18 -9.86
N GLY A 235 -4.65 4.87 -8.78
CA GLY A 235 -3.71 5.98 -8.87
C GLY A 235 -2.29 5.49 -9.15
N SER A 236 -1.76 4.68 -8.26
CA SER A 236 -0.42 4.08 -8.38
C SER A 236 -0.38 2.69 -7.72
N LEU A 237 0.60 1.87 -8.09
CA LEU A 237 0.81 0.52 -7.55
C LEU A 237 2.23 0.35 -7.01
N LYS A 238 2.36 -0.12 -5.77
CA LYS A 238 3.64 -0.53 -5.19
C LYS A 238 3.55 -1.95 -4.63
N LEU A 239 4.40 -2.82 -5.14
CA LEU A 239 4.57 -4.20 -4.65
C LEU A 239 6.04 -4.39 -4.25
N GLU A 240 6.29 -4.72 -2.99
CA GLU A 240 7.65 -4.83 -2.47
C GLU A 240 7.80 -6.03 -1.55
N LYS A 241 8.87 -6.81 -1.75
CA LYS A 241 9.21 -7.99 -0.90
C LYS A 241 8.07 -9.00 -0.76
N LEU A 242 7.42 -9.33 -1.86
CA LEU A 242 6.41 -10.39 -1.96
C LEU A 242 7.09 -11.69 -2.45
N ILE A 243 7.80 -12.35 -1.53
CA ILE A 243 8.77 -13.40 -1.87
C ILE A 243 8.10 -14.64 -2.48
N SER A 244 6.91 -15.01 -2.02
CA SER A 244 6.17 -16.19 -2.49
C SER A 244 5.17 -15.92 -3.60
N CYS A 245 4.90 -14.65 -3.93
CA CYS A 245 3.93 -14.28 -4.96
C CYS A 245 4.41 -14.76 -6.34
N SER A 246 3.76 -15.81 -6.85
CA SER A 246 4.08 -16.42 -8.13
C SER A 246 2.98 -16.26 -9.18
N SER A 247 1.78 -15.83 -8.78
CA SER A 247 0.71 -15.51 -9.71
C SER A 247 1.08 -14.29 -10.56
N PRO A 248 0.69 -14.25 -11.85
CA PRO A 248 0.78 -13.04 -12.64
C PRO A 248 0.02 -11.90 -11.95
N ILE A 249 0.57 -10.70 -11.99
CA ILE A 249 -0.15 -9.49 -11.62
C ILE A 249 -0.89 -9.02 -12.86
N ASP A 250 -2.21 -9.17 -12.86
CA ASP A 250 -3.08 -8.75 -13.95
C ASP A 250 -3.88 -7.52 -13.53
N ILE A 251 -3.58 -6.41 -14.17
CA ILE A 251 -4.27 -5.11 -14.02
C ILE A 251 -4.62 -4.53 -15.40
N SER A 252 -4.86 -5.42 -16.35
CA SER A 252 -5.14 -5.04 -17.74
C SER A 252 -6.44 -4.24 -17.92
N ASP A 253 -7.38 -4.38 -17.00
CA ASP A 253 -8.61 -3.60 -17.00
C ASP A 253 -8.47 -2.22 -16.33
N ALA A 254 -7.44 -2.02 -15.52
CA ALA A 254 -7.27 -0.80 -14.75
C ALA A 254 -6.94 0.42 -15.62
N VAL A 255 -7.53 1.55 -15.26
CA VAL A 255 -7.15 2.86 -15.74
C VAL A 255 -6.30 3.53 -14.67
N PHE A 256 -5.13 4.00 -15.04
CA PHE A 256 -4.25 4.76 -14.17
C PHE A 256 -4.64 6.24 -14.19
N SER A 257 -5.02 6.75 -13.04
CA SER A 257 -5.41 8.15 -12.85
C SER A 257 -5.19 8.51 -11.38
N ASN A 258 -4.13 9.25 -11.10
CA ASN A 258 -3.82 9.75 -9.77
C ASN A 258 -4.40 11.17 -9.63
N GLU A 259 -5.32 11.37 -8.70
CA GLU A 259 -5.97 12.68 -8.48
C GLU A 259 -5.03 13.68 -7.80
N ASP A 260 -4.07 13.18 -7.01
CA ASP A 260 -3.13 13.98 -6.24
C ASP A 260 -1.81 14.25 -6.98
N SER A 261 -1.60 13.64 -8.14
CA SER A 261 -0.36 13.74 -8.92
C SER A 261 -0.62 13.63 -10.42
N GLU A 262 0.15 14.41 -11.19
CA GLU A 262 0.12 14.31 -12.67
C GLU A 262 0.70 12.98 -13.20
N GLU A 263 1.30 12.17 -12.32
CA GLU A 263 1.98 10.94 -12.68
C GLU A 263 1.48 9.75 -11.88
N SER A 264 1.10 8.69 -12.57
CA SER A 264 0.87 7.39 -11.98
C SER A 264 2.14 6.54 -12.02
N ILE A 265 2.37 5.75 -10.98
CA ILE A 265 3.59 4.95 -10.84
C ILE A 265 3.23 3.47 -10.63
N ILE A 266 3.92 2.58 -11.34
CA ILE A 266 4.00 1.15 -11.00
C ILE A 266 5.42 0.88 -10.48
N ARG A 267 5.54 0.43 -9.24
CA ARG A 267 6.82 0.00 -8.65
C ARG A 267 6.74 -1.43 -8.18
N ILE A 268 7.64 -2.26 -8.68
CA ILE A 268 7.77 -3.68 -8.28
C ILE A 268 9.22 -3.91 -7.89
N SER A 269 9.46 -4.32 -6.64
CA SER A 269 10.81 -4.58 -6.13
C SER A 269 10.86 -5.82 -5.24
N GLU A 270 11.93 -6.60 -5.34
CA GLU A 270 12.20 -7.78 -4.51
C GLU A 270 11.05 -8.83 -4.45
N CYS A 271 10.22 -8.92 -5.51
CA CYS A 271 9.14 -9.92 -5.62
C CYS A 271 9.67 -11.22 -6.24
N LYS A 272 10.36 -12.06 -5.45
CA LYS A 272 11.23 -13.17 -5.92
C LYS A 272 10.63 -14.18 -6.89
N LYS A 273 9.37 -14.51 -6.79
CA LYS A 273 8.71 -15.50 -7.64
C LYS A 273 7.80 -14.89 -8.70
N LEU A 274 7.62 -13.58 -8.69
CA LEU A 274 6.80 -12.90 -9.68
C LEU A 274 7.45 -13.00 -11.06
N GLN A 275 6.68 -13.51 -12.02
CA GLN A 275 7.17 -13.75 -13.38
C GLN A 275 6.51 -12.82 -14.40
N LYS A 276 5.33 -12.27 -14.14
CA LYS A 276 4.58 -11.54 -15.15
C LYS A 276 3.74 -10.40 -14.58
N LEU A 277 3.82 -9.25 -15.25
CA LEU A 277 2.94 -8.11 -15.10
C LEU A 277 2.10 -7.97 -16.38
N ILE A 278 0.78 -7.97 -16.27
CA ILE A 278 -0.16 -7.81 -17.37
C ILE A 278 -0.92 -6.50 -17.19
N THR A 279 -0.82 -5.65 -18.20
CA THR A 279 -1.41 -4.30 -18.21
C THR A 279 -2.09 -4.02 -19.55
N LYS A 280 -2.60 -2.82 -19.73
CA LYS A 280 -2.89 -2.28 -21.06
C LYS A 280 -1.60 -2.08 -21.84
N ASP A 281 -1.71 -2.07 -23.17
CA ASP A 281 -0.58 -1.79 -24.07
C ASP A 281 -0.08 -0.35 -23.94
N ASP A 282 -0.98 0.61 -23.73
CA ASP A 282 -0.68 2.04 -23.62
C ASP A 282 -0.75 2.50 -22.17
N LEU A 283 0.42 2.82 -21.63
CA LEU A 283 0.68 3.39 -20.31
C LEU A 283 1.51 4.69 -20.44
N SER A 284 1.27 5.51 -21.47
CA SER A 284 2.05 6.71 -21.75
C SER A 284 2.05 7.77 -20.63
N ASN A 285 1.10 7.68 -19.70
CA ASN A 285 1.01 8.51 -18.48
C ASN A 285 1.57 7.83 -17.23
N VAL A 286 2.14 6.61 -17.33
CA VAL A 286 2.58 5.81 -16.18
C VAL A 286 4.09 5.61 -16.24
N SER A 287 4.76 5.89 -15.13
CA SER A 287 6.17 5.54 -14.92
C SER A 287 6.28 4.16 -14.27
N ILE A 288 7.11 3.31 -14.83
CA ILE A 288 7.28 1.93 -14.40
C ILE A 288 8.70 1.68 -13.92
N TYR A 289 8.79 1.18 -12.69
CA TYR A 289 10.04 0.82 -12.02
C TYR A 289 10.00 -0.64 -11.61
N ILE A 290 10.76 -1.49 -12.29
CA ILE A 290 10.87 -2.92 -11.97
C ILE A 290 12.30 -3.20 -11.52
N ASP A 291 12.47 -3.50 -10.24
CA ASP A 291 13.73 -3.96 -9.66
C ASP A 291 13.64 -5.46 -9.37
N ALA A 292 14.10 -6.24 -10.33
CA ALA A 292 14.17 -7.70 -10.25
C ALA A 292 15.53 -8.19 -9.72
N TRP A 293 16.35 -7.35 -9.07
CA TRP A 293 17.71 -7.66 -8.63
C TRP A 293 17.84 -8.92 -7.76
N ALA A 294 16.81 -9.23 -6.98
CA ALA A 294 16.78 -10.42 -6.13
C ALA A 294 16.22 -11.67 -6.84
N ASN A 295 15.92 -11.62 -8.15
CA ASN A 295 15.03 -12.59 -8.79
C ASN A 295 15.37 -12.99 -10.20
N ASN A 296 14.46 -13.80 -10.75
CA ASN A 296 14.20 -13.97 -12.16
C ASN A 296 13.61 -12.68 -12.73
N TYR A 297 13.60 -12.53 -14.04
CA TYR A 297 13.00 -11.37 -14.68
C TYR A 297 11.48 -11.36 -14.54
N VAL A 298 10.89 -10.17 -14.58
CA VAL A 298 9.44 -9.98 -14.66
C VAL A 298 9.09 -9.64 -16.12
N ASP A 299 8.36 -10.53 -16.77
CA ASP A 299 7.83 -10.30 -18.12
C ASP A 299 6.68 -9.30 -18.10
N PHE A 300 6.48 -8.55 -19.18
CA PHE A 300 5.40 -7.58 -19.32
C PHE A 300 4.91 -7.43 -20.77
N ASN A 301 3.72 -6.87 -20.95
CA ASN A 301 3.09 -6.72 -22.27
C ASN A 301 2.91 -5.27 -22.75
N PHE A 302 3.11 -4.28 -21.88
CA PHE A 302 2.93 -2.89 -22.28
C PHE A 302 3.90 -2.45 -23.38
N LYS A 303 3.45 -1.56 -24.26
CA LYS A 303 4.20 -1.07 -25.42
C LYS A 303 4.60 0.40 -25.28
N LYS A 304 3.81 1.19 -24.57
CA LYS A 304 4.05 2.62 -24.38
C LYS A 304 4.06 2.95 -22.91
N VAL A 305 4.99 3.76 -22.47
CA VAL A 305 5.12 4.21 -21.07
C VAL A 305 5.62 5.64 -21.00
N LYS A 306 5.40 6.31 -19.85
CA LYS A 306 6.03 7.59 -19.55
C LYS A 306 7.52 7.38 -19.29
N ASN A 307 7.88 6.68 -18.22
CA ASN A 307 9.26 6.31 -17.92
C ASN A 307 9.38 4.81 -17.71
N LEU A 308 10.52 4.24 -18.05
CA LEU A 308 10.82 2.83 -17.78
C LEU A 308 12.17 2.67 -17.09
N SER A 309 12.16 2.13 -15.89
CA SER A 309 13.37 1.64 -15.23
C SER A 309 13.25 0.13 -15.00
N TYR A 310 14.13 -0.63 -15.59
CA TYR A 310 14.15 -2.09 -15.47
C TYR A 310 15.54 -2.56 -15.04
N ILE A 311 15.62 -3.18 -13.86
CA ILE A 311 16.87 -3.71 -13.30
C ILE A 311 16.73 -5.23 -13.11
N THR A 312 17.73 -5.98 -13.57
CA THR A 312 17.72 -7.43 -13.48
C THR A 312 19.12 -8.02 -13.23
N PRO A 313 19.27 -9.01 -12.35
CA PRO A 313 20.55 -9.71 -12.16
C PRO A 313 20.79 -10.83 -13.19
N ASP A 314 19.76 -11.16 -13.96
CA ASP A 314 19.74 -12.41 -14.73
C ASP A 314 20.72 -12.40 -15.89
N LYS A 315 21.10 -13.64 -16.30
CA LYS A 315 22.08 -13.93 -17.33
C LYS A 315 21.45 -14.19 -18.69
N LYS A 316 20.24 -13.65 -18.95
CA LYS A 316 19.50 -13.86 -20.19
C LYS A 316 19.53 -12.64 -21.11
N VAL A 317 19.23 -12.88 -22.37
CA VAL A 317 18.83 -11.82 -23.30
C VAL A 317 17.34 -11.55 -23.10
N PHE A 318 17.01 -10.30 -22.81
CA PHE A 318 15.63 -9.86 -22.59
C PHE A 318 15.05 -9.28 -23.87
N THR A 319 13.89 -9.77 -24.27
CA THR A 319 13.12 -9.17 -25.35
C THR A 319 12.02 -8.31 -24.74
N LEU A 320 12.15 -7.01 -24.91
CA LEU A 320 11.18 -6.05 -24.42
C LEU A 320 10.16 -5.72 -25.52
N PRO A 321 8.84 -5.79 -25.23
CA PRO A 321 7.79 -5.48 -26.20
C PRO A 321 7.61 -3.99 -26.44
N ILE A 322 8.39 -3.13 -25.76
CA ILE A 322 8.27 -1.70 -25.74
C ILE A 322 8.42 -1.07 -27.13
N GLU A 323 7.55 -0.12 -27.45
CA GLU A 323 7.56 0.64 -28.71
C GLU A 323 7.89 2.13 -28.51
N GLU A 324 7.44 2.74 -27.40
CA GLU A 324 7.57 4.16 -27.15
C GLU A 324 7.85 4.43 -25.67
N VAL A 325 8.83 5.28 -25.36
CA VAL A 325 9.11 5.81 -24.03
C VAL A 325 9.06 7.34 -24.11
N HIS A 326 8.05 7.96 -23.52
CA HIS A 326 7.79 9.40 -23.57
C HIS A 326 8.62 10.23 -22.58
N GLY A 327 9.45 9.60 -21.79
CA GLY A 327 10.41 10.17 -20.85
C GLY A 327 11.70 9.35 -20.84
N ASP A 328 12.16 8.94 -19.66
CA ASP A 328 13.45 8.29 -19.49
C ASP A 328 13.37 6.76 -19.59
N PHE A 329 14.40 6.17 -20.19
CA PHE A 329 14.59 4.73 -20.26
C PHE A 329 15.89 4.34 -19.56
N TYR A 330 15.76 3.59 -18.46
CA TYR A 330 16.88 2.99 -17.74
C TYR A 330 16.81 1.47 -17.82
N PHE A 331 17.89 0.85 -18.23
CA PHE A 331 18.06 -0.60 -18.18
C PHE A 331 19.36 -0.96 -17.46
N GLY A 332 19.22 -1.64 -16.31
CA GLY A 332 20.34 -2.16 -15.53
C GLY A 332 20.38 -3.68 -15.57
N ALA A 333 21.50 -4.26 -15.99
CA ALA A 333 21.64 -5.69 -16.12
C ALA A 333 22.85 -6.25 -15.37
N GLY A 334 22.68 -7.46 -14.82
CA GLY A 334 23.76 -8.24 -14.25
C GLY A 334 24.72 -8.81 -15.30
N MET A 335 25.59 -9.73 -14.87
CA MET A 335 26.57 -10.36 -15.77
C MET A 335 25.88 -11.21 -16.85
N LYS A 336 26.34 -11.09 -18.11
CA LYS A 336 25.88 -11.88 -19.28
C LYS A 336 24.45 -11.61 -19.75
N SER A 337 23.86 -10.49 -19.36
CA SER A 337 22.54 -10.09 -19.84
C SER A 337 22.67 -9.33 -21.16
N GLY A 338 21.61 -9.37 -21.97
CA GLY A 338 21.44 -8.57 -23.17
C GLY A 338 20.03 -8.03 -23.23
N ILE A 339 19.80 -7.07 -24.11
CA ILE A 339 18.48 -6.50 -24.36
C ILE A 339 18.19 -6.49 -25.86
N VAL A 340 17.01 -6.93 -26.21
CA VAL A 340 16.43 -6.83 -27.54
C VAL A 340 15.14 -6.02 -27.41
N ALA A 341 15.17 -4.80 -27.87
CA ALA A 341 14.03 -3.88 -27.93
C ALA A 341 13.83 -3.40 -29.39
N ASN A 342 13.71 -4.36 -30.30
CA ASN A 342 13.64 -4.09 -31.73
C ASN A 342 12.35 -3.40 -32.19
N ASN A 343 11.37 -3.21 -31.29
CA ASN A 343 10.18 -2.43 -31.58
C ASN A 343 10.26 -0.99 -31.06
N LEU A 344 11.20 -0.67 -30.19
CA LEU A 344 11.38 0.68 -29.64
C LEU A 344 11.74 1.68 -30.75
N LYS A 345 10.92 2.70 -30.93
CA LYS A 345 11.03 3.72 -31.97
C LYS A 345 11.72 4.98 -31.46
N PHE A 346 11.36 5.39 -30.25
CA PHE A 346 11.95 6.60 -29.62
C PHE A 346 11.96 6.52 -28.09
N VAL A 347 12.87 7.28 -27.52
CA VAL A 347 12.95 7.67 -26.11
C VAL A 347 12.99 9.18 -26.08
N ASP A 348 11.98 9.86 -25.51
CA ASP A 348 11.95 11.33 -25.53
C ASP A 348 12.86 11.98 -24.48
N GLY A 349 13.19 11.25 -23.40
CA GLY A 349 14.13 11.66 -22.37
C GLY A 349 15.51 11.04 -22.49
N TYR A 350 16.11 10.71 -21.35
CA TYR A 350 17.41 10.05 -21.26
C TYR A 350 17.30 8.56 -21.58
N MET A 351 18.33 8.01 -22.23
CA MET A 351 18.50 6.56 -22.36
C MET A 351 19.77 6.14 -21.64
N HIS A 352 19.63 5.33 -20.60
CA HIS A 352 20.77 4.86 -19.82
C HIS A 352 20.79 3.33 -19.80
N LEU A 353 21.84 2.75 -20.39
CA LEU A 353 22.09 1.32 -20.42
C LEU A 353 23.27 1.00 -19.48
N LYS A 354 22.99 0.47 -18.31
CA LYS A 354 24.00 0.01 -17.35
C LYS A 354 24.17 -1.50 -17.47
N ILE A 355 25.24 -1.91 -18.14
CA ILE A 355 25.44 -3.30 -18.54
C ILE A 355 26.75 -3.80 -17.93
N ASN A 356 26.70 -4.89 -17.19
CA ASN A 356 27.89 -5.47 -16.60
C ASN A 356 28.72 -6.26 -17.64
N MET A 357 29.96 -6.54 -17.34
CA MET A 357 31.13 -6.96 -18.16
C MET A 357 30.94 -8.04 -19.22
N MET A 358 29.77 -8.68 -19.38
CA MET A 358 29.57 -9.80 -20.31
C MET A 358 28.23 -9.78 -21.06
N ALA A 359 27.65 -8.60 -21.28
CA ALA A 359 26.43 -8.51 -22.08
C ALA A 359 26.69 -9.00 -23.51
N SER A 360 25.77 -9.82 -24.02
CA SER A 360 25.96 -10.47 -25.32
C SER A 360 25.37 -9.66 -26.48
N ASN A 361 24.20 -9.03 -26.29
CA ASN A 361 23.49 -8.35 -27.37
C ASN A 361 22.79 -7.11 -26.86
N LEU A 362 22.89 -6.02 -27.63
CA LEU A 362 22.13 -4.79 -27.50
C LEU A 362 21.46 -4.50 -28.83
N GLU A 363 20.17 -4.79 -28.95
CA GLU A 363 19.44 -4.68 -30.20
C GLU A 363 18.30 -3.70 -30.10
N PHE A 364 18.42 -2.59 -30.83
CA PHE A 364 17.45 -1.50 -30.92
C PHE A 364 17.23 -1.12 -32.39
N SER A 365 16.91 -2.10 -33.22
CA SER A 365 16.92 -1.97 -34.69
C SER A 365 15.94 -0.95 -35.25
N LYS A 366 14.87 -0.58 -34.50
CA LYS A 366 13.89 0.44 -34.92
C LYS A 366 14.06 1.78 -34.20
N LEU A 367 15.03 1.91 -33.29
CA LEU A 367 15.21 3.14 -32.53
C LEU A 367 15.71 4.26 -33.45
N GLU A 368 14.93 5.34 -33.58
CA GLU A 368 15.20 6.46 -34.46
C GLU A 368 15.66 7.70 -33.71
N LYS A 369 15.21 7.89 -32.46
CA LYS A 369 15.43 9.12 -31.70
C LYS A 369 15.66 8.82 -30.22
N ILE A 370 16.63 9.55 -29.64
CA ILE A 370 16.80 9.74 -28.20
C ILE A 370 16.77 11.25 -27.95
N GLY A 371 15.80 11.75 -27.21
CA GLY A 371 15.59 13.19 -27.00
C GLY A 371 16.54 13.81 -25.97
N GLY A 372 16.97 13.03 -24.98
CA GLY A 372 17.95 13.41 -23.97
C GLY A 372 19.34 12.84 -24.25
N GLN A 373 20.13 12.68 -23.19
CA GLN A 373 21.45 12.09 -23.30
C GLN A 373 21.38 10.56 -23.42
N PHE A 374 22.35 9.97 -24.09
CA PHE A 374 22.53 8.54 -24.18
C PHE A 374 23.76 8.13 -23.35
N PHE A 375 23.54 7.37 -22.30
CA PHE A 375 24.58 6.82 -21.44
C PHE A 375 24.68 5.31 -21.65
N MET A 376 25.90 4.82 -21.79
CA MET A 376 26.20 3.41 -21.76
C MET A 376 27.33 3.16 -20.77
N GLU A 377 27.02 2.48 -19.66
CA GLU A 377 27.99 2.09 -18.63
C GLU A 377 28.26 0.59 -18.69
N GLY A 378 29.50 0.19 -18.55
CA GLY A 378 29.88 -1.22 -18.38
C GLY A 378 31.36 -1.45 -18.67
N ALA A 379 31.88 -2.59 -18.26
CA ALA A 379 33.26 -2.93 -18.60
C ALA A 379 33.36 -3.42 -20.02
N LEU A 380 33.97 -2.62 -20.84
CA LEU A 380 34.11 -2.72 -22.30
C LEU A 380 35.08 -3.82 -22.79
N ASN A 381 35.47 -4.79 -21.97
CA ASN A 381 36.53 -5.75 -22.31
C ASN A 381 36.06 -7.06 -22.95
N THR A 382 34.85 -7.10 -23.54
CA THR A 382 34.41 -8.28 -24.28
C THR A 382 34.40 -8.04 -25.78
N PRO A 383 35.21 -8.78 -26.57
CA PRO A 383 35.39 -8.52 -28.01
C PRO A 383 34.22 -8.97 -28.89
N LYS A 384 33.06 -9.30 -28.36
CA LYS A 384 31.90 -9.84 -29.11
C LYS A 384 30.54 -9.22 -28.74
N MET A 385 30.49 -7.97 -28.27
CA MET A 385 29.18 -7.30 -28.11
C MET A 385 28.66 -6.88 -29.50
N VAL A 386 27.47 -7.35 -29.80
CA VAL A 386 26.73 -6.88 -30.98
C VAL A 386 25.85 -5.72 -30.54
N HIS A 387 26.11 -4.54 -31.10
CA HIS A 387 25.29 -3.36 -30.92
C HIS A 387 24.53 -3.09 -32.22
N ASN A 388 23.23 -2.99 -32.13
CA ASN A 388 22.40 -2.67 -33.29
C ASN A 388 21.53 -1.44 -33.02
N PHE A 389 22.01 -0.28 -33.46
CA PHE A 389 21.30 0.99 -33.49
C PHE A 389 21.20 1.50 -34.93
N SER A 390 20.97 0.62 -35.88
CA SER A 390 21.10 0.88 -37.32
C SER A 390 20.18 1.99 -37.84
N ASN A 391 19.08 2.28 -37.16
CA ASN A 391 18.13 3.31 -37.57
C ASN A 391 18.19 4.60 -36.72
N LEU A 392 19.13 4.69 -35.78
CA LEU A 392 19.25 5.86 -34.93
C LEU A 392 19.69 7.09 -35.72
N LYS A 393 18.84 8.13 -35.79
CA LYS A 393 19.01 9.34 -36.57
C LYS A 393 19.41 10.52 -35.71
N SER A 394 19.00 10.58 -34.45
CA SER A 394 19.24 11.73 -33.59
C SER A 394 19.38 11.39 -32.11
N ILE A 395 20.30 12.07 -31.43
CA ILE A 395 20.51 12.02 -29.97
C ILE A 395 20.60 13.46 -29.47
N CYS A 396 19.91 13.80 -28.37
CA CYS A 396 20.00 15.09 -27.69
C CYS A 396 19.76 16.29 -28.59
N CYS A 397 18.64 16.29 -29.33
CA CYS A 397 18.30 17.39 -30.24
C CYS A 397 17.35 18.42 -29.61
N ASN A 398 17.02 18.34 -28.32
CA ASN A 398 16.24 19.34 -27.64
C ASN A 398 17.14 20.45 -27.08
N SER A 399 16.97 21.63 -27.58
CA SER A 399 17.62 22.89 -27.13
C SER A 399 17.01 23.39 -25.79
N ASN A 400 16.70 22.52 -24.84
CA ASN A 400 16.24 22.97 -23.53
C ASN A 400 17.46 23.21 -22.63
N PRO A 401 17.84 24.48 -22.35
CA PRO A 401 19.10 24.82 -21.67
C PRO A 401 19.10 24.47 -20.17
N SER A 402 18.03 23.93 -19.64
CA SER A 402 17.94 23.58 -18.22
C SER A 402 18.76 22.33 -17.82
N TYR A 403 19.25 21.54 -18.75
CA TYR A 403 20.05 20.33 -18.50
C TYR A 403 21.52 20.40 -18.92
N ALA A 404 22.01 21.60 -19.27
CA ALA A 404 23.40 21.81 -19.68
C ALA A 404 24.36 22.17 -18.53
N LYS A 405 23.96 21.88 -17.27
CA LYS A 405 24.82 22.13 -16.10
C LYS A 405 24.78 20.90 -15.18
N GLU A 406 25.64 19.93 -15.47
CA GLU A 406 26.47 19.19 -14.49
C GLU A 406 27.54 18.41 -15.23
#